data_10cfbbae2b8ae8f298bfc24442289a7e
#
_entry.id   10cfbbae2b8ae8f298bfc24442289a7e
#
_cell.length_a   1.000
_cell.length_b   1.000
_cell.length_c   1.000
_cell.angle_alpha   90.00
_cell.angle_beta   90.00
_cell.angle_gamma   90.00
#
_symmetry.space_group_name_H-M   'P 1'
#
loop_
_entity.id
_entity.type
_entity.pdbx_description
1 polymer ?
#
loop_
_entity_poly.entity_id
_entity_poly.type
_entity_poly.pdbx_seq_one_letter_code
_entity_poly.pdbx_strand_id
1 'polypeptide(L)'
;YWTNPGGYYWAGAYACEDYVLVGTDDGADESTSMTGSLLLLDAKTGRLLDKWDSLYGDVRSTICYDTATKAFYFTTKGGWLCSVKTGKTSDGWQLRTGSKWTLKLENGTSTAQAMSTSTPVVYNGRAYIGVRGTAQFSEYGGHSLTVVDLASHTIAYRVQTQGYPQTSGILTTAYEETTGYVYVYFVDNYTPGKLRVLRDKAGQTRADYVTEESGVDT
;
A
#
# COMPACT_ATOMS: atom_id res chain seq x y z
N TYR A 1 -10.67 11.99 22.38
CA TYR A 1 -9.57 11.49 21.54
C TYR A 1 -9.40 9.98 21.74
N TRP A 2 -8.88 9.31 20.73
CA TRP A 2 -8.56 7.90 20.78
C TRP A 2 -7.09 7.71 21.11
N THR A 3 -6.77 6.78 21.98
CA THR A 3 -5.39 6.41 22.33
C THR A 3 -5.11 4.96 21.94
N ASN A 4 -3.95 4.70 21.38
CA ASN A 4 -3.43 3.36 21.14
C ASN A 4 -2.14 3.19 21.93
N PRO A 5 -2.03 2.21 22.83
CA PRO A 5 -0.83 2.01 23.66
C PRO A 5 0.46 1.81 22.85
N GLY A 6 0.38 1.16 21.69
CA GLY A 6 1.49 0.98 20.78
C GLY A 6 1.85 2.21 19.96
N GLY A 7 0.96 3.20 19.90
CA GLY A 7 1.17 4.43 19.15
C GLY A 7 0.62 4.43 17.72
N TYR A 8 0.95 5.50 17.01
CA TYR A 8 0.64 5.71 15.60
C TYR A 8 1.89 6.26 14.93
N TYR A 9 2.48 5.49 14.02
CA TYR A 9 3.70 5.90 13.30
C TYR A 9 3.39 6.08 11.82
N TRP A 10 3.66 7.26 11.29
CA TRP A 10 3.60 7.63 9.87
C TRP A 10 2.29 7.31 9.14
N ALA A 11 1.35 6.66 9.80
CA ALA A 11 0.08 6.29 9.21
C ALA A 11 -0.74 7.54 8.88
N GLY A 12 -1.06 7.73 7.61
CA GLY A 12 -2.05 8.71 7.20
C GLY A 12 -3.46 8.12 7.37
N ALA A 13 -4.36 8.93 7.92
CA ALA A 13 -5.76 8.56 8.01
C ALA A 13 -6.51 8.94 6.72
N TYR A 14 -7.55 8.18 6.40
CA TYR A 14 -8.61 8.63 5.50
C TYR A 14 -9.75 9.21 6.34
N ALA A 15 -10.26 10.36 5.95
CA ALA A 15 -11.39 11.00 6.64
C ALA A 15 -12.45 11.45 5.64
N CYS A 16 -13.70 11.28 6.01
CA CYS A 16 -14.86 11.86 5.37
C CYS A 16 -15.81 12.45 6.43
N GLU A 17 -16.99 12.96 6.02
CA GLU A 17 -17.94 13.57 6.96
C GLU A 17 -18.45 12.61 8.04
N ASP A 18 -18.53 11.33 7.73
CA ASP A 18 -19.15 10.31 8.60
C ASP A 18 -18.14 9.57 9.48
N TYR A 19 -16.94 9.30 8.96
CA TYR A 19 -15.97 8.46 9.66
C TYR A 19 -14.51 8.76 9.29
N VAL A 20 -13.62 8.23 10.12
CA VAL A 20 -12.17 8.21 9.91
C VAL A 20 -11.69 6.77 9.92
N LEU A 21 -10.82 6.42 8.97
CA LEU A 21 -10.06 5.18 8.95
C LEU A 21 -8.60 5.48 9.31
N VAL A 22 -8.06 4.75 10.28
CA VAL A 22 -6.67 4.91 10.69
C VAL A 22 -6.05 3.56 11.06
N GLY A 23 -4.81 3.34 10.64
CA GLY A 23 -4.03 2.18 11.02
C GLY A 23 -3.38 2.33 12.39
N THR A 24 -3.10 1.22 13.07
CA THR A 24 -2.40 1.21 14.37
C THR A 24 -1.00 0.65 14.24
N ASP A 25 -0.18 0.99 15.24
CA ASP A 25 1.16 0.45 15.47
C ASP A 25 1.17 -0.24 16.83
N ASP A 26 1.94 -1.30 17.01
CA ASP A 26 2.07 -1.98 18.31
C ASP A 26 3.27 -1.49 19.13
N GLY A 27 4.06 -0.58 18.56
CA GLY A 27 5.27 -0.04 19.18
C GLY A 27 6.47 -0.97 19.11
N ALA A 28 6.33 -2.16 18.50
CA ALA A 28 7.43 -3.09 18.29
C ALA A 28 8.12 -2.85 16.95
N ASP A 29 9.43 -3.14 16.90
CA ASP A 29 10.17 -3.03 15.64
C ASP A 29 9.92 -4.20 14.68
N GLU A 30 9.33 -5.27 15.18
CA GLU A 30 9.15 -6.50 14.43
C GLU A 30 7.90 -6.48 13.56
N SER A 31 8.08 -6.89 12.32
CA SER A 31 7.02 -6.88 11.30
C SER A 31 6.16 -8.15 11.29
N THR A 32 6.42 -9.10 12.19
CA THR A 32 5.80 -10.43 12.18
C THR A 32 4.67 -10.62 13.17
N SER A 33 4.45 -9.66 14.07
CA SER A 33 3.33 -9.72 15.00
C SER A 33 1.99 -9.49 14.28
N MET A 34 0.94 -10.18 14.72
CA MET A 34 -0.43 -9.99 14.22
C MET A 34 -1.19 -8.99 15.10
N THR A 35 -0.58 -7.86 15.39
CA THR A 35 -1.10 -6.86 16.34
C THR A 35 -1.57 -5.58 15.66
N GLY A 36 -1.27 -5.39 14.38
CA GLY A 36 -1.77 -4.27 13.61
C GLY A 36 -3.30 -4.32 13.47
N SER A 37 -3.92 -3.15 13.44
CA SER A 37 -5.37 -3.01 13.25
C SER A 37 -5.69 -1.83 12.34
N LEU A 38 -6.82 -1.93 11.64
CA LEU A 38 -7.48 -0.80 11.00
C LEU A 38 -8.70 -0.42 11.85
N LEU A 39 -8.74 0.83 12.30
CA LEU A 39 -9.86 1.37 13.09
C LEU A 39 -10.78 2.18 12.21
N LEU A 40 -12.09 2.00 12.39
CA LEU A 40 -13.14 2.86 11.85
C LEU A 40 -13.72 3.67 13.01
N LEU A 41 -13.53 4.97 12.99
CA LEU A 41 -13.94 5.90 14.04
C LEU A 41 -15.04 6.82 13.52
N ASP A 42 -15.99 7.17 14.37
CA ASP A 42 -16.96 8.24 14.09
C ASP A 42 -16.24 9.58 13.94
N ALA A 43 -16.48 10.28 12.82
CA ALA A 43 -15.74 11.50 12.51
C ALA A 43 -16.01 12.66 13.48
N LYS A 44 -17.17 12.69 14.12
CA LYS A 44 -17.58 13.79 15.00
C LYS A 44 -17.16 13.54 16.46
N THR A 45 -17.27 12.29 16.90
CA THR A 45 -17.09 11.94 18.31
C THR A 45 -15.78 11.22 18.59
N GLY A 46 -15.13 10.69 17.56
CA GLY A 46 -13.96 9.80 17.70
C GLY A 46 -14.29 8.42 18.30
N ARG A 47 -15.58 8.09 18.46
CA ARG A 47 -15.98 6.78 18.97
C ARG A 47 -15.61 5.67 18.01
N LEU A 48 -15.09 4.55 18.52
CA LEU A 48 -14.86 3.36 17.71
C LEU A 48 -16.20 2.82 17.21
N LEU A 49 -16.32 2.70 15.89
CA LEU A 49 -17.46 2.11 15.21
C LEU A 49 -17.22 0.64 14.89
N ASP A 50 -16.04 0.34 14.35
CA ASP A 50 -15.66 -1.02 13.98
C ASP A 50 -14.13 -1.11 13.86
N LYS A 51 -13.60 -2.33 13.79
CA LYS A 51 -12.16 -2.57 13.58
C LYS A 51 -11.87 -3.85 12.80
N TRP A 52 -10.73 -3.86 12.16
CA TRP A 52 -10.14 -5.05 11.57
C TRP A 52 -8.82 -5.34 12.28
N ASP A 53 -8.86 -6.30 13.18
CA ASP A 53 -7.71 -6.73 14.00
C ASP A 53 -6.87 -7.80 13.31
N SER A 54 -5.75 -8.11 13.94
CA SER A 54 -4.87 -9.23 13.57
C SER A 54 -4.27 -9.08 12.17
N LEU A 55 -3.94 -7.85 11.80
CA LEU A 55 -3.15 -7.57 10.62
C LEU A 55 -1.67 -7.89 10.90
N TYR A 56 -1.01 -8.49 9.92
CA TYR A 56 0.41 -8.79 10.01
C TYR A 56 1.25 -7.52 9.93
N GLY A 57 1.84 -7.13 11.06
CA GLY A 57 2.63 -5.92 11.22
C GLY A 57 1.79 -4.64 11.24
N ASP A 58 2.45 -3.57 11.61
CA ASP A 58 1.84 -2.25 11.75
C ASP A 58 1.32 -1.70 10.42
N VAL A 59 0.26 -0.91 10.51
CA VAL A 59 -0.25 -0.15 9.37
C VAL A 59 0.42 1.23 9.37
N ARG A 60 1.48 1.38 8.59
CA ARG A 60 2.27 2.63 8.46
C ARG A 60 2.05 3.38 7.15
N SER A 61 1.30 2.80 6.24
CA SER A 61 0.86 3.49 5.02
C SER A 61 -0.35 4.39 5.30
N THR A 62 -0.54 5.41 4.47
CA THR A 62 -1.82 6.11 4.40
C THR A 62 -2.91 5.18 3.86
N ILE A 63 -4.13 5.38 4.29
CA ILE A 63 -5.29 4.64 3.78
C ILE A 63 -5.73 5.30 2.47
N CYS A 64 -5.54 4.60 1.36
CA CYS A 64 -5.94 5.05 0.02
C CYS A 64 -7.37 4.63 -0.27
N TYR A 65 -8.20 5.55 -0.77
CA TYR A 65 -9.55 5.25 -1.25
C TYR A 65 -9.60 5.27 -2.78
N ASP A 66 -10.07 4.19 -3.36
CA ASP A 66 -10.34 4.12 -4.79
C ASP A 66 -11.83 4.31 -5.07
N THR A 67 -12.14 5.37 -5.80
CA THR A 67 -13.54 5.74 -6.13
C THR A 67 -14.20 4.77 -7.11
N ALA A 68 -13.41 4.10 -7.95
CA ALA A 68 -13.93 3.15 -8.95
C ALA A 68 -14.43 1.86 -8.29
N THR A 69 -13.64 1.28 -7.40
CA THR A 69 -14.00 0.06 -6.66
C THR A 69 -14.76 0.34 -5.36
N LYS A 70 -14.77 1.60 -4.90
CA LYS A 70 -15.29 2.02 -3.59
C LYS A 70 -14.66 1.23 -2.44
N ALA A 71 -13.37 0.96 -2.56
CA ALA A 71 -12.59 0.20 -1.59
C ALA A 71 -11.43 1.02 -1.06
N PHE A 72 -11.01 0.68 0.14
CA PHE A 72 -9.81 1.20 0.78
C PHE A 72 -8.68 0.21 0.59
N TYR A 73 -7.48 0.75 0.38
CA TYR A 73 -6.26 -0.01 0.20
C TYR A 73 -5.18 0.57 1.10
N PHE A 74 -4.43 -0.31 1.74
CA PHE A 74 -3.31 0.06 2.60
C PHE A 74 -2.31 -1.10 2.69
N THR A 75 -1.10 -0.80 3.12
CA THR A 75 -0.08 -1.82 3.33
C THR A 75 0.25 -1.97 4.80
N THR A 76 0.81 -3.11 5.15
CA THR A 76 1.30 -3.37 6.50
C THR A 76 2.81 -3.59 6.49
N LYS A 77 3.44 -3.30 7.62
CA LYS A 77 4.87 -3.55 7.87
C LYS A 77 5.26 -5.03 7.69
N GLY A 78 4.29 -5.94 7.81
CA GLY A 78 4.46 -7.35 7.49
C GLY A 78 4.47 -7.70 6.00
N GLY A 79 4.41 -6.70 5.11
CA GLY A 79 4.49 -6.92 3.66
C GLY A 79 3.20 -7.39 3.02
N TRP A 80 2.06 -6.94 3.51
CA TRP A 80 0.75 -7.26 2.95
C TRP A 80 0.09 -6.03 2.35
N LEU A 81 -0.56 -6.20 1.21
CA LEU A 81 -1.60 -5.31 0.73
C LEU A 81 -2.93 -5.78 1.32
N CYS A 82 -3.65 -4.86 1.92
CA CYS A 82 -4.97 -5.10 2.51
C CYS A 82 -6.01 -4.25 1.82
N SER A 83 -7.21 -4.78 1.69
CA SER A 83 -8.35 -4.04 1.16
C SER A 83 -9.63 -4.32 1.93
N VAL A 84 -10.48 -3.30 2.05
CA VAL A 84 -11.80 -3.39 2.68
C VAL A 84 -12.72 -2.30 2.14
N LYS A 85 -14.01 -2.57 2.16
CA LYS A 85 -15.07 -1.56 1.92
C LYS A 85 -15.76 -1.21 3.22
N THR A 86 -16.30 0.00 3.29
CA THR A 86 -17.22 0.38 4.35
C THR A 86 -18.67 0.23 3.89
N GLY A 87 -19.56 0.19 4.82
CA GLY A 87 -21.00 0.19 4.56
C GLY A 87 -21.79 0.65 5.75
N LYS A 88 -22.95 1.24 5.51
CA LYS A 88 -23.88 1.69 6.53
C LYS A 88 -24.94 0.62 6.78
N THR A 89 -25.22 0.35 8.04
CA THR A 89 -26.30 -0.55 8.52
C THR A 89 -27.23 0.24 9.46
N SER A 90 -28.20 -0.46 10.07
CA SER A 90 -29.02 0.12 11.13
C SER A 90 -28.18 0.60 12.32
N ASP A 91 -27.08 -0.07 12.60
CA ASP A 91 -26.23 0.21 13.77
C ASP A 91 -25.13 1.24 13.49
N GLY A 92 -25.06 1.74 12.26
CA GLY A 92 -24.09 2.74 11.81
C GLY A 92 -23.12 2.24 10.74
N TRP A 93 -22.01 2.96 10.60
CA TRP A 93 -20.94 2.58 9.66
C TRP A 93 -20.12 1.42 10.20
N GLN A 94 -19.76 0.49 9.32
CA GLN A 94 -18.89 -0.65 9.63
C GLN A 94 -18.03 -1.08 8.44
N LEU A 95 -16.98 -1.85 8.72
CA LEU A 95 -16.16 -2.51 7.71
C LEU A 95 -16.92 -3.74 7.19
N ARG A 96 -17.09 -3.84 5.88
CA ARG A 96 -17.79 -4.98 5.27
C ARG A 96 -16.91 -6.22 5.28
N THR A 97 -17.17 -7.13 6.20
CA THR A 97 -16.36 -8.35 6.38
C THR A 97 -16.18 -9.14 5.08
N GLY A 98 -17.24 -9.32 4.29
CA GLY A 98 -17.16 -10.01 3.01
C GLY A 98 -16.37 -9.31 1.90
N SER A 99 -15.89 -8.07 2.15
CA SER A 99 -15.03 -7.34 1.23
C SER A 99 -13.57 -7.31 1.66
N LYS A 100 -13.24 -7.84 2.84
CA LYS A 100 -11.87 -7.90 3.35
C LYS A 100 -11.07 -8.91 2.56
N TRP A 101 -9.91 -8.50 2.06
CA TRP A 101 -8.94 -9.42 1.50
C TRP A 101 -7.51 -8.91 1.75
N THR A 102 -6.57 -9.83 1.69
CA THR A 102 -5.14 -9.52 1.84
C THR A 102 -4.35 -10.24 0.77
N LEU A 103 -3.27 -9.60 0.31
CA LEU A 103 -2.31 -10.19 -0.60
C LEU A 103 -0.91 -10.04 -0.03
N LYS A 104 -0.20 -11.13 0.12
CA LYS A 104 1.22 -11.09 0.46
C LYS A 104 2.02 -10.55 -0.70
N LEU A 105 2.77 -9.46 -0.46
CA LEU A 105 3.53 -8.76 -1.50
C LEU A 105 4.87 -9.45 -1.82
N GLU A 106 5.15 -10.52 -1.14
CA GLU A 106 6.37 -11.31 -1.24
C GLU A 106 6.12 -12.70 -1.80
N ASN A 107 7.06 -13.21 -2.63
CA ASN A 107 7.08 -14.59 -3.11
C ASN A 107 8.05 -15.43 -2.28
N GLY A 108 7.93 -15.45 -0.99
CA GLY A 108 8.89 -16.18 -0.18
C GLY A 108 8.27 -17.21 0.74
N THR A 109 9.10 -18.11 1.20
CA THR A 109 8.80 -18.97 2.34
C THR A 109 8.61 -18.11 3.59
N SER A 110 7.82 -18.59 4.50
CA SER A 110 7.25 -17.92 5.67
C SER A 110 8.20 -17.16 6.61
N THR A 111 9.49 -17.26 6.44
CA THR A 111 10.50 -16.60 7.29
C THR A 111 11.10 -15.34 6.68
N ALA A 112 10.82 -15.06 5.42
CA ALA A 112 11.31 -13.85 4.77
C ALA A 112 10.37 -12.69 5.06
N GLN A 113 10.90 -11.64 5.62
CA GLN A 113 10.13 -10.47 6.06
C GLN A 113 10.14 -9.39 4.98
N ALA A 114 9.23 -9.46 4.03
CA ALA A 114 8.92 -8.28 3.25
C ALA A 114 8.30 -7.22 4.16
N MET A 115 8.48 -5.97 3.81
CA MET A 115 7.90 -4.85 4.53
C MET A 115 7.32 -3.86 3.53
N SER A 116 6.19 -3.26 3.83
CA SER A 116 5.75 -2.09 3.12
C SER A 116 5.19 -1.04 4.07
N THR A 117 5.67 0.19 3.90
CA THR A 117 5.11 1.39 4.50
C THR A 117 4.63 2.36 3.42
N SER A 118 4.80 1.97 2.14
CA SER A 118 4.37 2.74 0.99
C SER A 118 2.85 2.76 0.89
N THR A 119 2.28 3.94 0.73
CA THR A 119 0.86 4.07 0.41
C THR A 119 0.60 3.56 -1.00
N PRO A 120 -0.35 2.64 -1.20
CA PRO A 120 -0.70 2.19 -2.53
C PRO A 120 -1.21 3.35 -3.40
N VAL A 121 -0.69 3.47 -4.61
CA VAL A 121 -1.30 4.31 -5.65
C VAL A 121 -2.21 3.42 -6.46
N VAL A 122 -3.50 3.73 -6.48
CA VAL A 122 -4.51 2.90 -7.13
C VAL A 122 -5.12 3.63 -8.33
N TYR A 123 -5.11 2.98 -9.47
CA TYR A 123 -5.72 3.49 -10.69
C TYR A 123 -6.09 2.35 -11.64
N ASN A 124 -7.28 2.43 -12.22
CA ASN A 124 -7.79 1.54 -13.27
C ASN A 124 -7.55 0.04 -13.00
N GLY A 125 -7.90 -0.42 -11.78
CA GLY A 125 -7.76 -1.81 -11.36
C GLY A 125 -6.34 -2.25 -11.02
N ARG A 126 -5.39 -1.32 -10.93
CA ARG A 126 -4.00 -1.56 -10.56
C ARG A 126 -3.63 -0.86 -9.27
N ALA A 127 -2.76 -1.48 -8.48
CA ALA A 127 -2.10 -0.85 -7.34
C ALA A 127 -0.57 -0.91 -7.52
N TYR A 128 0.09 0.21 -7.29
CA TYR A 128 1.54 0.37 -7.38
C TYR A 128 2.07 0.60 -5.97
N ILE A 129 2.98 -0.28 -5.53
CA ILE A 129 3.36 -0.38 -4.12
C ILE A 129 4.86 -0.56 -4.01
N GLY A 130 5.53 0.29 -3.23
CA GLY A 130 6.93 0.07 -2.84
C GLY A 130 7.02 -1.05 -1.81
N VAL A 131 7.89 -2.02 -2.06
CA VAL A 131 8.11 -3.18 -1.19
C VAL A 131 9.59 -3.30 -0.84
N ARG A 132 9.89 -3.35 0.45
CA ARG A 132 11.18 -3.80 0.95
C ARG A 132 11.17 -5.32 0.91
N GLY A 133 11.98 -5.90 0.06
CA GLY A 133 12.15 -7.34 0.00
C GLY A 133 13.23 -7.85 0.96
N THR A 134 13.53 -9.11 0.81
CA THR A 134 14.60 -9.81 1.52
C THR A 134 15.63 -10.30 0.53
N ALA A 135 16.79 -10.73 1.01
CA ALA A 135 17.87 -11.27 0.18
C ALA A 135 17.46 -12.50 -0.68
N GLN A 136 16.35 -13.13 -0.34
CA GLN A 136 15.81 -14.29 -1.08
C GLN A 136 15.00 -13.90 -2.33
N PHE A 137 14.76 -12.62 -2.53
CA PHE A 137 13.83 -12.14 -3.57
C PHE A 137 14.48 -11.94 -4.92
N SER A 138 15.69 -11.43 -4.96
CA SER A 138 16.35 -11.03 -6.19
C SER A 138 17.78 -10.58 -5.95
N GLU A 139 18.43 -10.27 -7.05
CA GLU A 139 19.75 -9.66 -7.13
C GLU A 139 19.91 -8.40 -6.27
N TYR A 140 18.83 -7.67 -6.03
CA TYR A 140 18.81 -6.41 -5.27
C TYR A 140 18.24 -6.55 -3.85
N GLY A 141 18.30 -7.71 -3.26
CA GLY A 141 17.72 -7.94 -1.93
C GLY A 141 16.18 -7.93 -1.92
N GLY A 142 15.56 -8.04 -3.09
CA GLY A 142 14.11 -8.14 -3.24
C GLY A 142 13.32 -6.83 -3.18
N HIS A 143 13.99 -5.68 -3.14
CA HIS A 143 13.32 -4.40 -3.21
C HIS A 143 12.65 -4.20 -4.57
N SER A 144 11.44 -3.69 -4.57
CA SER A 144 10.70 -3.49 -5.81
C SER A 144 9.60 -2.44 -5.70
N LEU A 145 9.24 -1.85 -6.85
CA LEU A 145 7.89 -1.39 -7.07
C LEU A 145 7.07 -2.59 -7.55
N THR A 146 6.10 -3.01 -6.77
CA THR A 146 5.22 -4.15 -7.07
C THR A 146 3.92 -3.63 -7.66
N VAL A 147 3.52 -4.18 -8.80
CA VAL A 147 2.25 -3.88 -9.46
C VAL A 147 1.29 -5.03 -9.23
N VAL A 148 0.13 -4.70 -8.65
CA VAL A 148 -0.91 -5.67 -8.30
C VAL A 148 -2.10 -5.48 -9.23
N ASP A 149 -2.63 -6.58 -9.74
CA ASP A 149 -3.92 -6.62 -10.40
C ASP A 149 -5.01 -6.82 -9.34
N LEU A 150 -5.87 -5.80 -9.19
CA LEU A 150 -6.87 -5.77 -8.13
C LEU A 150 -8.11 -6.62 -8.43
N ALA A 151 -8.32 -7.00 -9.68
CA ALA A 151 -9.45 -7.86 -10.04
C ALA A 151 -9.17 -9.33 -9.71
N SER A 152 -7.93 -9.77 -9.96
CA SER A 152 -7.50 -11.13 -9.67
C SER A 152 -6.89 -11.29 -8.26
N HIS A 153 -6.60 -10.19 -7.56
CA HIS A 153 -5.85 -10.16 -6.31
C HIS A 153 -4.48 -10.84 -6.42
N THR A 154 -3.77 -10.58 -7.52
CA THR A 154 -2.46 -11.17 -7.78
C THR A 154 -1.42 -10.11 -8.13
N ILE A 155 -0.16 -10.46 -7.93
CA ILE A 155 0.93 -9.63 -8.40
C ILE A 155 1.05 -9.78 -9.91
N ALA A 156 0.86 -8.67 -10.63
CA ALA A 156 0.99 -8.66 -12.09
C ALA A 156 2.47 -8.75 -12.50
N TYR A 157 3.32 -7.92 -11.88
CA TYR A 157 4.77 -7.94 -12.07
C TYR A 157 5.47 -7.07 -11.02
N ARG A 158 6.80 -7.11 -11.01
CA ARG A 158 7.66 -6.27 -10.17
C ARG A 158 8.70 -5.55 -11.00
N VAL A 159 8.99 -4.31 -10.63
CA VAL A 159 10.15 -3.55 -11.08
C VAL A 159 11.18 -3.61 -9.96
N GLN A 160 12.27 -4.31 -10.18
CA GLN A 160 13.32 -4.42 -9.17
C GLN A 160 14.07 -3.10 -8.99
N THR A 161 14.41 -2.78 -7.76
CA THR A 161 15.12 -1.57 -7.37
C THR A 161 16.32 -1.90 -6.50
N GLN A 162 17.31 -1.03 -6.47
CA GLN A 162 18.48 -1.21 -5.60
C GLN A 162 18.16 -0.94 -4.14
N GLY A 163 17.35 0.09 -3.90
CA GLY A 163 16.87 0.44 -2.58
C GLY A 163 15.36 0.26 -2.45
N TYR A 164 14.88 0.33 -1.23
CA TYR A 164 13.45 0.23 -0.94
C TYR A 164 12.69 1.47 -1.45
N PRO A 165 11.71 1.34 -2.35
CA PRO A 165 10.83 2.43 -2.72
C PRO A 165 9.85 2.70 -1.58
N GLN A 166 10.32 3.38 -0.54
CA GLN A 166 9.57 3.55 0.72
C GLN A 166 8.43 4.55 0.59
N THR A 167 8.63 5.56 -0.25
CA THR A 167 7.61 6.59 -0.48
C THR A 167 6.53 6.09 -1.42
N SER A 168 5.37 6.72 -1.35
CA SER A 168 4.33 6.50 -2.37
C SER A 168 4.77 7.03 -3.71
N GLY A 169 4.47 6.33 -4.78
CA GLY A 169 4.65 6.84 -6.13
C GLY A 169 3.65 7.96 -6.45
N ILE A 170 3.89 8.64 -7.55
CA ILE A 170 2.97 9.61 -8.14
C ILE A 170 2.55 9.06 -9.50
N LEU A 171 1.25 9.03 -9.78
CA LEU A 171 0.71 8.58 -11.05
C LEU A 171 0.16 9.76 -11.83
N THR A 172 0.44 9.80 -13.14
CA THR A 172 -0.19 10.73 -14.07
C THR A 172 -0.90 10.00 -15.19
N THR A 173 -2.08 10.52 -15.53
CA THR A 173 -2.92 10.08 -16.66
C THR A 173 -2.82 11.03 -17.86
N ALA A 174 -1.98 12.07 -17.78
CA ALA A 174 -1.91 13.14 -18.78
C ALA A 174 -1.65 12.64 -20.21
N TYR A 175 -1.04 11.47 -20.34
CA TYR A 175 -0.70 10.88 -21.64
C TYR A 175 -1.53 9.65 -21.98
N GLU A 176 -2.50 9.27 -21.14
CA GLU A 176 -3.24 8.01 -21.29
C GLU A 176 -4.06 8.00 -22.58
N GLU A 177 -4.74 9.10 -22.90
CA GLU A 177 -5.55 9.20 -24.14
C GLU A 177 -4.71 9.06 -25.42
N THR A 178 -3.47 9.54 -25.40
CA THR A 178 -2.60 9.56 -26.59
C THR A 178 -1.73 8.33 -26.72
N THR A 179 -1.33 7.72 -25.61
CA THR A 179 -0.37 6.60 -25.58
C THR A 179 -0.98 5.28 -25.14
N GLY A 180 -2.14 5.30 -24.49
CA GLY A 180 -2.74 4.14 -23.83
C GLY A 180 -2.06 3.73 -22.54
N TYR A 181 -1.12 4.55 -22.01
CA TYR A 181 -0.36 4.28 -20.80
C TYR A 181 -0.54 5.35 -19.74
N VAL A 182 -0.54 4.94 -18.49
CA VAL A 182 -0.28 5.80 -17.36
C VAL A 182 1.19 5.76 -16.98
N TYR A 183 1.68 6.80 -16.31
CA TYR A 183 3.07 6.89 -15.88
C TYR A 183 3.15 7.02 -14.37
N VAL A 184 3.96 6.16 -13.75
CA VAL A 184 4.19 6.11 -12.31
C VAL A 184 5.62 6.53 -12.03
N TYR A 185 5.78 7.62 -11.30
CA TYR A 185 7.05 8.16 -10.84
C TYR A 185 7.30 7.66 -9.42
N PHE A 186 8.47 7.13 -9.18
CA PHE A 186 8.85 6.64 -7.85
C PHE A 186 10.36 6.75 -7.64
N VAL A 187 10.76 6.76 -6.38
CA VAL A 187 12.18 6.84 -5.99
C VAL A 187 12.54 5.64 -5.13
N ASP A 188 13.80 5.25 -5.15
CA ASP A 188 14.33 4.24 -4.26
C ASP A 188 15.24 4.87 -3.18
N ASN A 189 15.21 4.28 -1.99
CA ASN A 189 16.04 4.70 -0.86
C ASN A 189 17.43 4.03 -0.99
N TYR A 190 18.27 4.64 -1.81
CA TYR A 190 19.63 4.17 -2.11
C TYR A 190 20.56 5.36 -2.33
N THR A 191 21.87 5.15 -2.34
CA THR A 191 22.85 6.20 -2.63
C THR A 191 23.79 5.74 -3.77
N PRO A 192 23.80 6.45 -4.91
CA PRO A 192 22.95 7.59 -5.27
C PRO A 192 21.49 7.18 -5.46
N GLY A 193 20.56 8.05 -5.03
CA GLY A 193 19.13 7.85 -5.24
C GLY A 193 18.75 7.94 -6.70
N LYS A 194 17.65 7.26 -7.08
CA LYS A 194 17.17 7.26 -8.47
C LYS A 194 15.70 7.64 -8.50
N LEU A 195 15.36 8.58 -9.38
CA LEU A 195 13.99 8.78 -9.83
C LEU A 195 13.72 7.82 -11.01
N ARG A 196 12.67 7.04 -10.89
CA ARG A 196 12.28 6.06 -11.91
C ARG A 196 10.92 6.39 -12.47
N VAL A 197 10.72 6.09 -13.74
CA VAL A 197 9.43 6.24 -14.41
C VAL A 197 9.03 4.90 -15.00
N LEU A 198 7.93 4.37 -14.53
CA LEU A 198 7.27 3.18 -15.07
C LEU A 198 6.07 3.62 -15.91
N ARG A 199 5.93 3.12 -17.11
CA ARG A 199 4.66 3.19 -17.84
C ARG A 199 3.92 1.86 -17.73
N ASP A 200 2.63 1.94 -17.49
CA ASP A 200 1.76 0.77 -17.32
C ASP A 200 0.39 0.97 -17.98
N LYS A 201 -0.27 -0.14 -18.24
CA LYS A 201 -1.65 -0.20 -18.72
C LYS A 201 -2.35 -1.44 -18.20
N ALA A 202 -3.67 -1.47 -18.28
CA ALA A 202 -4.45 -2.63 -17.90
C ALA A 202 -4.00 -3.88 -18.68
N GLY A 203 -3.90 -5.02 -17.98
CA GLY A 203 -3.50 -6.30 -18.57
C GLY A 203 -1.99 -6.47 -18.79
N GLN A 204 -1.16 -5.48 -18.52
CA GLN A 204 0.30 -5.60 -18.64
C GLN A 204 0.83 -6.57 -17.56
N THR A 205 1.72 -7.49 -17.94
CA THR A 205 2.27 -8.54 -17.09
C THR A 205 3.77 -8.42 -16.84
N ARG A 206 4.39 -7.39 -17.41
CA ARG A 206 5.81 -7.07 -17.22
C ARG A 206 6.05 -5.58 -17.43
N ALA A 207 7.08 -5.06 -16.80
CA ALA A 207 7.58 -3.73 -17.12
C ALA A 207 8.13 -3.72 -18.55
N ASP A 208 7.60 -2.87 -19.42
CA ASP A 208 8.08 -2.73 -20.80
C ASP A 208 8.88 -1.43 -21.00
N TYR A 209 8.77 -0.51 -20.06
CA TYR A 209 9.52 0.74 -20.05
C TYR A 209 9.76 1.19 -18.62
N VAL A 210 11.02 1.38 -18.28
CA VAL A 210 11.46 1.99 -17.02
C VAL A 210 12.59 2.94 -17.35
N THR A 211 12.42 4.22 -17.03
CA THR A 211 13.49 5.21 -17.11
C THR A 211 14.10 5.40 -15.74
N GLU A 212 15.42 5.36 -15.69
CA GLU A 212 16.22 5.73 -14.53
C GLU A 212 16.94 7.03 -14.83
N GLU A 213 16.64 8.09 -14.11
CA GLU A 213 17.47 9.27 -14.09
C GLU A 213 18.31 9.24 -12.82
N SER A 214 19.62 9.17 -12.97
CA SER A 214 20.56 9.29 -11.88
C SER A 214 20.72 10.76 -11.52
N GLY A 215 20.33 11.07 -10.29
CA GLY A 215 20.72 12.32 -9.64
C GLY A 215 20.23 13.59 -10.35
N VAL A 216 19.10 14.10 -9.93
CA VAL A 216 18.90 15.53 -10.06
C VAL A 216 19.82 16.14 -9.01
N ASP A 217 20.93 16.73 -9.45
CA ASP A 217 21.74 17.60 -8.59
C ASP A 217 20.84 18.74 -8.13
N THR A 218 20.50 18.74 -6.86
CA THR A 218 19.80 19.84 -6.18
C THR A 218 20.79 20.85 -5.67
#